data_66d51cf301c751deff6ac2539fbee047
#
_entry.id   66d51cf301c751deff6ac2539fbee047
#
_cell.length_a   1.000
_cell.length_b   1.000
_cell.length_c   1.000
_cell.angle_alpha   90.00
_cell.angle_beta   90.00
_cell.angle_gamma   90.00
#
_symmetry.space_group_name_H-M   'P 1'
#
loop_
_entity.id
_entity.type
_entity.pdbx_description
1 polymer ?
#
loop_
_entity_poly.entity_id
_entity_poly.type
_entity_poly.pdbx_seq_one_letter_code
_entity_poly.pdbx_strand_id
1 'polypeptide(L)'
;MRHLLNTLFVTSEDIYLSLDNENVVINRNGTAIKKLPLRMFEQILYFGYMGASPALLGKCAEHGIAVCFYKPSGRFLARVMGHNNSNVLLRKEQYRISDSEELSCKIARNFIVGKLYNSRSVLERAKRDHALTVDVANIEQASREIMRLTRLSRKCTDLAVLRGLEGDAASLYFAQFNELVLQNKAYFRFTNRNKRPPTDPVNALLSFAYTILANDCAAALEGAGLDPYIGFLHRDRPGRLSLALDLMEEFRSITADRFVLTLINNRVINEKSFNNQENGSVLLNDDGRKTFFEAWQKRKQDVIMHPFLQEKIAWGLVPFVQAQLLARYIRGDIDEYPSYLWK
;
A
#
# COMPACT_ATOMS: atom_id res chain seq x y z
N MET A 1 -1.58 18.55 11.23
CA MET A 1 -1.34 17.59 10.12
C MET A 1 0.14 17.59 9.76
N ARG A 2 0.76 16.43 9.52
CA ARG A 2 2.16 16.37 9.06
C ARG A 2 2.25 16.90 7.63
N HIS A 3 3.18 17.82 7.39
CA HIS A 3 3.36 18.43 6.07
C HIS A 3 4.49 17.78 5.25
N LEU A 4 5.27 16.89 5.88
CA LEU A 4 6.42 16.26 5.25
C LEU A 4 6.07 14.82 4.86
N LEU A 5 6.17 14.55 3.55
CA LEU A 5 5.96 13.20 2.99
C LEU A 5 7.26 12.65 2.43
N ASN A 6 8.39 13.04 3.04
CA ASN A 6 9.68 12.64 2.53
C ASN A 6 10.04 11.24 3.02
N THR A 7 10.30 10.35 2.08
CA THR A 7 10.85 9.03 2.33
C THR A 7 12.28 8.98 1.81
N LEU A 8 13.21 8.53 2.65
CA LEU A 8 14.57 8.23 2.23
C LEU A 8 14.60 6.79 1.69
N PHE A 9 14.88 6.66 0.40
CA PHE A 9 15.10 5.36 -0.24
C PHE A 9 16.60 5.10 -0.35
N VAL A 10 17.07 4.01 0.26
CA VAL A 10 18.45 3.55 0.16
C VAL A 10 18.47 2.27 -0.67
N THR A 11 18.77 2.41 -1.95
CA THR A 11 18.71 1.30 -2.93
C THR A 11 20.08 0.67 -3.22
N SER A 12 21.18 1.35 -2.89
CA SER A 12 22.53 0.84 -3.10
C SER A 12 22.94 -0.09 -1.96
N GLU A 13 23.57 -1.22 -2.29
CA GLU A 13 23.92 -2.28 -1.32
C GLU A 13 25.06 -1.88 -0.38
N ASP A 14 25.95 -1.00 -0.83
CA ASP A 14 27.18 -0.55 -0.17
C ASP A 14 26.98 0.65 0.78
N ILE A 15 25.75 1.06 1.03
CA ILE A 15 25.44 2.20 1.91
C ILE A 15 25.20 1.73 3.35
N TYR A 16 25.86 2.39 4.30
CA TYR A 16 25.57 2.31 5.72
C TYR A 16 25.00 3.62 6.24
N LEU A 17 23.97 3.56 7.08
CA LEU A 17 23.34 4.74 7.67
C LEU A 17 23.80 4.92 9.13
N SER A 18 24.21 6.14 9.49
CA SER A 18 24.55 6.49 10.88
C SER A 18 23.89 7.78 11.32
N LEU A 19 23.92 8.03 12.63
CA LEU A 19 23.44 9.26 13.24
C LEU A 19 24.60 10.22 13.51
N ASP A 20 24.40 11.50 13.18
CA ASP A 20 25.25 12.58 13.66
C ASP A 20 24.35 13.75 14.09
N ASN A 21 24.22 13.94 15.39
CA ASN A 21 23.25 14.84 16.02
C ASN A 21 21.80 14.53 15.56
N GLU A 22 21.11 15.48 14.92
CA GLU A 22 19.76 15.33 14.37
C GLU A 22 19.78 15.01 12.87
N ASN A 23 20.84 14.37 12.35
CA ASN A 23 20.97 14.08 10.93
C ASN A 23 21.25 12.60 10.68
N VAL A 24 20.64 12.07 9.62
CA VAL A 24 21.08 10.82 9.04
C VAL A 24 22.30 11.08 8.15
N VAL A 25 23.35 10.31 8.38
CA VAL A 25 24.58 10.32 7.59
C VAL A 25 24.59 9.10 6.69
N ILE A 26 24.73 9.33 5.40
CA ILE A 26 24.84 8.27 4.38
C ILE A 26 26.33 8.02 4.17
N ASN A 27 26.78 6.83 4.52
CA ASN A 27 28.19 6.42 4.42
C ASN A 27 28.33 5.38 3.30
N ARG A 28 29.42 5.51 2.53
CA ARG A 28 29.87 4.54 1.54
C ARG A 28 31.35 4.20 1.79
N ASN A 29 31.65 2.94 1.97
CA ASN A 29 33.03 2.47 2.25
C ASN A 29 33.70 3.24 3.41
N GLY A 30 32.94 3.50 4.49
CA GLY A 30 33.44 4.24 5.68
C GLY A 30 33.49 5.76 5.52
N THR A 31 33.21 6.30 4.35
CA THR A 31 33.23 7.75 4.10
C THR A 31 31.82 8.32 4.04
N ALA A 32 31.59 9.42 4.76
CA ALA A 32 30.31 10.15 4.71
C ALA A 32 30.18 10.86 3.35
N ILE A 33 29.18 10.46 2.57
CA ILE A 33 28.91 11.05 1.24
C ILE A 33 27.78 12.08 1.28
N LYS A 34 26.87 11.99 2.26
CA LYS A 34 25.77 12.94 2.42
C LYS A 34 25.25 12.95 3.86
N LYS A 35 24.81 14.13 4.31
CA LYS A 35 24.20 14.36 5.61
C LYS A 35 22.85 15.06 5.42
N LEU A 36 21.79 14.55 6.00
CA LEU A 36 20.43 15.03 5.81
C LEU A 36 19.70 15.12 7.16
N PRO A 37 18.96 16.22 7.45
CA PRO A 37 18.20 16.37 8.68
C PRO A 37 17.11 15.29 8.83
N LEU A 38 17.06 14.58 9.97
CA LEU A 38 16.08 13.55 10.26
C LEU A 38 14.64 14.08 10.20
N ARG A 39 14.42 15.31 10.63
CA ARG A 39 13.10 15.97 10.61
C ARG A 39 12.46 16.08 9.24
N MET A 40 13.26 15.90 8.18
CA MET A 40 12.73 15.89 6.81
C MET A 40 12.02 14.59 6.44
N PHE A 41 12.22 13.51 7.22
CA PHE A 41 11.73 12.20 6.85
C PHE A 41 10.61 11.74 7.78
N GLU A 42 9.66 11.03 7.21
CA GLU A 42 8.65 10.24 7.91
C GLU A 42 8.97 8.74 7.85
N GLN A 43 9.78 8.37 6.86
CA GLN A 43 10.11 6.97 6.61
C GLN A 43 11.48 6.83 5.97
N ILE A 44 12.18 5.74 6.31
CA ILE A 44 13.41 5.27 5.67
C ILE A 44 13.14 3.86 5.16
N LEU A 45 13.25 3.65 3.85
CA LEU A 45 13.15 2.35 3.20
C LEU A 45 14.55 1.93 2.74
N TYR A 46 15.08 0.90 3.40
CA TYR A 46 16.46 0.47 3.21
C TYR A 46 16.50 -0.88 2.47
N PHE A 47 17.10 -0.90 1.29
CA PHE A 47 17.26 -2.07 0.42
C PHE A 47 18.72 -2.52 0.30
N GLY A 48 19.60 -1.91 1.08
CA GLY A 48 21.02 -2.23 1.10
C GLY A 48 21.36 -3.45 1.96
N TYR A 49 22.65 -3.73 2.08
CA TYR A 49 23.17 -4.85 2.86
C TYR A 49 23.86 -4.42 4.16
N MET A 50 24.48 -3.23 4.18
CA MET A 50 25.34 -2.76 5.29
C MET A 50 24.56 -2.37 6.56
N GLY A 51 23.29 -1.99 6.46
CA GLY A 51 22.44 -1.68 7.60
C GLY A 51 22.52 -0.23 8.09
N ALA A 52 22.15 -0.03 9.36
CA ALA A 52 22.11 1.26 10.02
C ALA A 52 22.58 1.16 11.49
N SER A 53 23.13 2.25 12.03
CA SER A 53 23.59 2.28 13.43
C SER A 53 22.40 2.19 14.41
N PRO A 54 22.58 1.50 15.58
CA PRO A 54 21.57 1.47 16.64
C PRO A 54 21.15 2.86 17.12
N ALA A 55 22.07 3.81 17.17
CA ALA A 55 21.79 5.21 17.56
C ALA A 55 20.80 5.87 16.56
N LEU A 56 20.99 5.67 15.25
CA LEU A 56 20.07 6.18 14.23
C LEU A 56 18.69 5.52 14.38
N LEU A 57 18.65 4.21 14.56
CA LEU A 57 17.39 3.46 14.70
C LEU A 57 16.61 3.94 15.94
N GLY A 58 17.29 4.11 17.08
CA GLY A 58 16.68 4.65 18.30
C GLY A 58 16.13 6.06 18.09
N LYS A 59 16.92 6.94 17.46
CA LYS A 59 16.49 8.32 17.19
C LYS A 59 15.31 8.39 16.22
N CYS A 60 15.31 7.55 15.19
CA CYS A 60 14.14 7.43 14.28
C CYS A 60 12.89 6.98 15.05
N ALA A 61 13.05 5.99 15.94
CA ALA A 61 11.96 5.48 16.77
C ALA A 61 11.37 6.56 17.69
N GLU A 62 12.22 7.37 18.36
CA GLU A 62 11.80 8.51 19.19
C GLU A 62 10.98 9.54 18.41
N HIS A 63 11.39 9.82 17.17
CA HIS A 63 10.71 10.78 16.28
C HIS A 63 9.53 10.21 15.52
N GLY A 64 9.21 8.92 15.69
CA GLY A 64 8.14 8.25 14.95
C GLY A 64 8.44 8.10 13.44
N ILE A 65 9.74 8.07 13.07
CA ILE A 65 10.21 7.82 11.71
C ILE A 65 10.27 6.30 11.52
N ALA A 66 9.45 5.77 10.62
CA ALA A 66 9.45 4.34 10.32
C ALA A 66 10.72 3.96 9.54
N VAL A 67 11.48 2.99 10.05
CA VAL A 67 12.63 2.42 9.33
C VAL A 67 12.31 0.98 8.95
N CYS A 68 12.24 0.72 7.65
CA CYS A 68 11.93 -0.60 7.10
C CYS A 68 13.11 -1.13 6.28
N PHE A 69 13.47 -2.38 6.55
CA PHE A 69 14.52 -3.09 5.83
C PHE A 69 13.92 -4.08 4.84
N TYR A 70 14.50 -4.13 3.65
CA TYR A 70 14.08 -4.98 2.55
C TYR A 70 15.29 -5.69 1.93
N LYS A 71 15.07 -6.88 1.36
CA LYS A 71 16.03 -7.43 0.40
C LYS A 71 16.07 -6.56 -0.86
N PRO A 72 17.15 -6.59 -1.62
CA PRO A 72 17.20 -5.92 -2.94
C PRO A 72 16.04 -6.31 -3.86
N SER A 73 15.50 -7.54 -3.74
CA SER A 73 14.31 -8.00 -4.47
C SER A 73 12.98 -7.34 -4.04
N GLY A 74 12.98 -6.44 -3.05
CA GLY A 74 11.78 -5.83 -2.48
C GLY A 74 11.08 -6.65 -1.38
N ARG A 75 11.61 -7.85 -1.04
CA ARG A 75 11.05 -8.64 0.06
C ARG A 75 11.31 -7.94 1.39
N PHE A 76 10.26 -7.69 2.14
CA PHE A 76 10.33 -7.15 3.50
C PHE A 76 11.14 -8.06 4.42
N LEU A 77 12.00 -7.48 5.25
CA LEU A 77 12.82 -8.17 6.25
C LEU A 77 12.42 -7.80 7.68
N ALA A 78 12.45 -6.51 8.00
CA ALA A 78 12.21 -6.01 9.35
C ALA A 78 11.74 -4.56 9.33
N ARG A 79 11.07 -4.14 10.40
CA ARG A 79 10.77 -2.74 10.71
C ARG A 79 11.19 -2.44 12.14
N VAL A 80 11.79 -1.27 12.33
CA VAL A 80 12.11 -0.76 13.65
C VAL A 80 10.87 -0.10 14.26
N MET A 81 10.55 -0.50 15.46
CA MET A 81 9.47 0.07 16.26
C MET A 81 10.06 0.71 17.52
N GLY A 82 9.59 1.89 17.85
CA GLY A 82 9.96 2.58 19.08
C GLY A 82 9.09 2.18 20.27
N HIS A 83 9.29 2.88 21.38
CA HIS A 83 8.41 2.79 22.53
C HIS A 83 6.96 3.06 22.13
N ASN A 84 6.09 2.15 22.52
CA ASN A 84 4.69 2.24 22.17
C ASN A 84 3.96 3.11 23.20
N ASN A 85 3.84 4.39 22.91
CA ASN A 85 3.06 5.35 23.70
C ASN A 85 1.54 5.27 23.39
N SER A 86 1.11 4.20 22.71
CA SER A 86 -0.28 4.08 22.26
C SER A 86 -1.22 3.74 23.40
N ASN A 87 -2.45 4.23 23.26
CA ASN A 87 -3.53 4.00 24.20
C ASN A 87 -3.84 2.50 24.35
N VAL A 88 -3.52 1.92 25.49
CA VAL A 88 -3.77 0.51 25.82
C VAL A 88 -5.28 0.17 25.70
N LEU A 89 -6.18 1.09 26.04
CA LEU A 89 -7.62 0.87 25.97
C LEU A 89 -8.08 0.71 24.52
N LEU A 90 -7.52 1.49 23.59
CA LEU A 90 -7.81 1.37 22.16
C LEU A 90 -7.43 -0.02 21.63
N ARG A 91 -6.24 -0.55 22.01
CA ARG A 91 -5.82 -1.90 21.60
C ARG A 91 -6.67 -2.99 22.24
N LYS A 92 -7.01 -2.85 23.52
CA LYS A 92 -7.93 -3.80 24.17
C LYS A 92 -9.28 -3.86 23.44
N GLU A 93 -9.79 -2.71 23.00
CA GLU A 93 -11.05 -2.68 22.27
C GLU A 93 -10.89 -3.25 20.85
N GLN A 94 -9.77 -2.96 20.17
CA GLN A 94 -9.45 -3.60 18.88
C GLN A 94 -9.45 -5.13 19.00
N TYR A 95 -8.84 -5.68 20.05
CA TYR A 95 -8.80 -7.15 20.28
C TYR A 95 -10.18 -7.71 20.55
N ARG A 96 -10.99 -7.07 21.40
CA ARG A 96 -12.38 -7.49 21.66
C ARG A 96 -13.23 -7.52 20.38
N ILE A 97 -13.06 -6.51 19.53
CA ILE A 97 -13.76 -6.46 18.23
C ILE A 97 -13.26 -7.59 17.32
N SER A 98 -11.97 -7.87 17.27
CA SER A 98 -11.40 -8.93 16.43
C SER A 98 -11.82 -10.33 16.86
N ASP A 99 -12.07 -10.56 18.15
CA ASP A 99 -12.56 -11.80 18.71
C ASP A 99 -14.04 -12.07 18.37
N SER A 100 -14.79 -11.05 17.94
CA SER A 100 -16.18 -11.14 17.52
C SER A 100 -16.33 -11.12 16.00
N GLU A 101 -16.82 -12.21 15.40
CA GLU A 101 -17.07 -12.26 13.94
C GLU A 101 -18.10 -11.19 13.49
N GLU A 102 -19.13 -10.93 14.30
CA GLU A 102 -20.14 -9.92 14.01
C GLU A 102 -19.54 -8.52 13.99
N LEU A 103 -18.77 -8.14 15.02
CA LEU A 103 -18.17 -6.81 15.13
C LEU A 103 -17.07 -6.63 14.08
N SER A 104 -16.25 -7.66 13.84
CA SER A 104 -15.25 -7.68 12.77
C SER A 104 -15.90 -7.50 11.39
N CYS A 105 -17.04 -8.15 11.14
CA CYS A 105 -17.75 -8.02 9.88
C CYS A 105 -18.23 -6.56 9.63
N LYS A 106 -18.64 -5.83 10.67
CA LYS A 106 -19.03 -4.42 10.55
C LYS A 106 -17.91 -3.54 10.01
N ILE A 107 -16.67 -3.76 10.48
CA ILE A 107 -15.49 -3.00 10.02
C ILE A 107 -15.02 -3.52 8.65
N ALA A 108 -14.86 -4.83 8.51
CA ALA A 108 -14.40 -5.49 7.29
C ALA A 108 -15.27 -5.13 6.08
N ARG A 109 -16.57 -5.03 6.29
CA ARG A 109 -17.55 -4.59 5.29
C ARG A 109 -17.19 -3.22 4.69
N ASN A 110 -16.79 -2.27 5.53
CA ASN A 110 -16.45 -0.93 5.07
C ASN A 110 -15.16 -0.94 4.23
N PHE A 111 -14.15 -1.73 4.61
CA PHE A 111 -12.96 -1.93 3.78
C PHE A 111 -13.29 -2.52 2.42
N ILE A 112 -14.15 -3.55 2.38
CA ILE A 112 -14.53 -4.19 1.11
C ILE A 112 -15.39 -3.28 0.25
N VAL A 113 -16.34 -2.56 0.83
CA VAL A 113 -17.13 -1.55 0.10
C VAL A 113 -16.22 -0.51 -0.54
N GLY A 114 -15.22 0.00 0.19
CA GLY A 114 -14.20 0.91 -0.32
C GLY A 114 -13.41 0.30 -1.47
N LYS A 115 -12.92 -0.93 -1.30
CA LYS A 115 -12.20 -1.68 -2.34
C LYS A 115 -13.02 -1.82 -3.62
N LEU A 116 -14.24 -2.34 -3.53
CA LEU A 116 -15.09 -2.61 -4.69
C LEU A 116 -15.46 -1.31 -5.41
N TYR A 117 -15.86 -0.28 -4.66
CA TYR A 117 -16.15 1.04 -5.21
C TYR A 117 -14.94 1.60 -5.98
N ASN A 118 -13.78 1.55 -5.38
CA ASN A 118 -12.55 2.10 -5.96
C ASN A 118 -12.08 1.29 -7.17
N SER A 119 -12.20 -0.04 -7.15
CA SER A 119 -11.90 -0.90 -8.31
C SER A 119 -12.82 -0.57 -9.49
N ARG A 120 -14.12 -0.42 -9.21
CA ARG A 120 -15.08 0.03 -10.20
C ARG A 120 -14.72 1.41 -10.77
N SER A 121 -14.33 2.37 -9.90
CA SER A 121 -13.96 3.72 -10.32
C SER A 121 -12.75 3.73 -11.27
N VAL A 122 -11.81 2.80 -11.11
CA VAL A 122 -10.68 2.61 -12.05
C VAL A 122 -11.18 2.14 -13.42
N LEU A 123 -12.11 1.17 -13.47
CA LEU A 123 -12.69 0.68 -14.71
C LEU A 123 -13.51 1.76 -15.43
N GLU A 124 -14.37 2.48 -14.70
CA GLU A 124 -15.17 3.57 -15.26
C GLU A 124 -14.31 4.69 -15.83
N ARG A 125 -13.19 4.98 -15.16
CA ARG A 125 -12.24 5.97 -15.66
C ARG A 125 -11.56 5.50 -16.95
N ALA A 126 -11.13 4.25 -17.03
CA ALA A 126 -10.54 3.69 -18.24
C ALA A 126 -11.53 3.72 -19.43
N LYS A 127 -12.77 3.33 -19.17
CA LYS A 127 -13.86 3.40 -20.16
C LYS A 127 -14.07 4.83 -20.67
N ARG A 128 -14.05 5.84 -19.79
CA ARG A 128 -14.24 7.24 -20.18
C ARG A 128 -13.03 7.81 -20.93
N ASP A 129 -11.81 7.58 -20.40
CA ASP A 129 -10.61 8.23 -20.88
C ASP A 129 -9.99 7.52 -22.10
N HIS A 130 -10.32 6.24 -22.34
CA HIS A 130 -9.71 5.38 -23.35
C HIS A 130 -10.73 4.55 -24.17
N ALA A 131 -11.94 5.05 -24.38
CA ALA A 131 -13.04 4.35 -25.04
C ALA A 131 -12.70 3.76 -26.42
N LEU A 132 -11.76 4.37 -27.14
CA LEU A 132 -11.32 3.90 -28.48
C LEU A 132 -10.26 2.78 -28.42
N THR A 133 -9.72 2.49 -27.25
CA THR A 133 -8.56 1.59 -27.09
C THR A 133 -8.90 0.34 -26.28
N VAL A 134 -9.90 0.42 -25.40
CA VAL A 134 -10.31 -0.65 -24.50
C VAL A 134 -11.63 -1.29 -24.94
N ASP A 135 -11.88 -2.52 -24.51
CA ASP A 135 -13.18 -3.17 -24.70
C ASP A 135 -14.21 -2.57 -23.72
N VAL A 136 -14.91 -1.53 -24.21
CA VAL A 136 -15.93 -0.79 -23.45
C VAL A 136 -17.06 -1.71 -22.97
N ALA A 137 -17.50 -2.67 -23.77
CA ALA A 137 -18.64 -3.54 -23.44
C ALA A 137 -18.28 -4.47 -22.26
N ASN A 138 -17.12 -5.12 -22.31
CA ASN A 138 -16.64 -6.00 -21.25
C ASN A 138 -16.36 -5.23 -19.94
N ILE A 139 -15.73 -4.04 -20.05
CA ILE A 139 -15.46 -3.18 -18.89
C ILE A 139 -16.78 -2.72 -18.24
N GLU A 140 -17.78 -2.36 -19.05
CA GLU A 140 -19.09 -1.93 -18.54
C GLU A 140 -19.83 -3.07 -17.84
N GLN A 141 -19.79 -4.28 -18.40
CA GLN A 141 -20.38 -5.46 -17.77
C GLN A 141 -19.71 -5.75 -16.42
N ALA A 142 -18.37 -5.77 -16.36
CA ALA A 142 -17.63 -5.97 -15.12
C ALA A 142 -17.94 -4.88 -14.08
N SER A 143 -18.02 -3.62 -14.50
CA SER A 143 -18.37 -2.48 -13.65
C SER A 143 -19.77 -2.59 -13.06
N ARG A 144 -20.77 -3.00 -13.84
CA ARG A 144 -22.15 -3.23 -13.38
C ARG A 144 -22.20 -4.35 -12.33
N GLU A 145 -21.49 -5.44 -12.58
CA GLU A 145 -21.46 -6.57 -11.66
C GLU A 145 -20.72 -6.24 -10.37
N ILE A 146 -19.60 -5.54 -10.41
CA ILE A 146 -18.90 -5.05 -9.22
C ILE A 146 -19.80 -4.11 -8.42
N MET A 147 -20.61 -3.26 -9.07
CA MET A 147 -21.59 -2.43 -8.35
C MET A 147 -22.66 -3.27 -7.65
N ARG A 148 -23.16 -4.34 -8.28
CA ARG A 148 -24.10 -5.29 -7.66
C ARG A 148 -23.49 -5.92 -6.41
N LEU A 149 -22.24 -6.43 -6.51
CA LEU A 149 -21.50 -7.01 -5.40
C LEU A 149 -21.24 -5.99 -4.29
N THR A 150 -20.96 -4.73 -4.62
CA THR A 150 -20.80 -3.65 -3.62
C THR A 150 -22.08 -3.44 -2.82
N ARG A 151 -23.26 -3.48 -3.47
CA ARG A 151 -24.55 -3.35 -2.77
C ARG A 151 -24.83 -4.53 -1.84
N LEU A 152 -24.47 -5.74 -2.25
CA LEU A 152 -24.58 -6.93 -1.41
C LEU A 152 -23.61 -6.85 -0.22
N SER A 153 -22.37 -6.46 -0.46
CA SER A 153 -21.37 -6.29 0.59
C SER A 153 -21.81 -5.31 1.68
N ARG A 154 -22.49 -4.21 1.31
CA ARG A 154 -23.01 -3.23 2.29
C ARG A 154 -24.00 -3.80 3.29
N LYS A 155 -24.69 -4.87 2.95
CA LYS A 155 -25.72 -5.51 3.79
C LYS A 155 -25.22 -6.82 4.41
N CYS A 156 -23.96 -7.22 4.10
CA CYS A 156 -23.42 -8.48 4.55
C CYS A 156 -23.13 -8.45 6.05
N THR A 157 -23.52 -9.50 6.75
CA THR A 157 -23.29 -9.70 8.20
C THR A 157 -22.42 -10.92 8.50
N ASP A 158 -21.97 -11.64 7.46
CA ASP A 158 -21.16 -12.83 7.55
C ASP A 158 -19.80 -12.61 6.87
N LEU A 159 -18.70 -12.86 7.60
CA LEU A 159 -17.34 -12.66 7.09
C LEU A 159 -16.96 -13.63 5.96
N ALA A 160 -17.48 -14.86 5.97
CA ALA A 160 -17.18 -15.84 4.93
C ALA A 160 -17.86 -15.45 3.61
N VAL A 161 -19.12 -15.03 3.69
CA VAL A 161 -19.87 -14.48 2.55
C VAL A 161 -19.20 -13.22 2.04
N LEU A 162 -18.78 -12.31 2.93
CA LEU A 162 -18.09 -11.07 2.55
C LEU A 162 -16.78 -11.33 1.78
N ARG A 163 -15.99 -12.34 2.21
CA ARG A 163 -14.78 -12.78 1.49
C ARG A 163 -15.10 -13.37 0.11
N GLY A 164 -16.20 -14.10 0.00
CA GLY A 164 -16.70 -14.61 -1.30
C GLY A 164 -17.02 -13.46 -2.26
N LEU A 165 -17.80 -12.48 -1.81
CA LEU A 165 -18.15 -11.29 -2.60
C LEU A 165 -16.90 -10.48 -3.03
N GLU A 166 -15.90 -10.37 -2.14
CA GLU A 166 -14.62 -9.74 -2.42
C GLU A 166 -13.85 -10.50 -3.52
N GLY A 167 -13.78 -11.83 -3.40
CA GLY A 167 -13.09 -12.69 -4.38
C GLY A 167 -13.72 -12.62 -5.76
N ASP A 168 -15.05 -12.66 -5.86
CA ASP A 168 -15.78 -12.53 -7.10
C ASP A 168 -15.51 -11.16 -7.77
N ALA A 169 -15.58 -10.09 -6.99
CA ALA A 169 -15.29 -8.75 -7.48
C ALA A 169 -13.82 -8.58 -7.94
N ALA A 170 -12.89 -9.18 -7.21
CA ALA A 170 -11.47 -9.18 -7.59
C ALA A 170 -11.25 -9.93 -8.91
N SER A 171 -11.91 -11.07 -9.10
CA SER A 171 -11.85 -11.84 -10.35
C SER A 171 -12.37 -11.03 -11.55
N LEU A 172 -13.51 -10.36 -11.40
CA LEU A 172 -14.07 -9.48 -12.43
C LEU A 172 -13.13 -8.31 -12.77
N TYR A 173 -12.55 -7.67 -11.74
CA TYR A 173 -11.63 -6.55 -11.93
C TYR A 173 -10.34 -6.99 -12.64
N PHE A 174 -9.70 -8.06 -12.19
CA PHE A 174 -8.44 -8.53 -12.76
C PHE A 174 -8.63 -9.16 -14.16
N ALA A 175 -9.82 -9.67 -14.50
CA ALA A 175 -10.13 -10.08 -15.86
C ALA A 175 -10.05 -8.91 -16.87
N GLN A 176 -10.30 -7.67 -16.42
CA GLN A 176 -10.19 -6.48 -17.25
C GLN A 176 -8.76 -5.85 -17.23
N PHE A 177 -7.87 -6.32 -16.37
CA PHE A 177 -6.62 -5.62 -16.09
C PHE A 177 -5.71 -5.50 -17.33
N ASN A 178 -5.69 -6.51 -18.20
CA ASN A 178 -4.93 -6.47 -19.44
C ASN A 178 -5.41 -5.38 -20.41
N GLU A 179 -6.71 -5.04 -20.40
CA GLU A 179 -7.26 -3.94 -21.19
C GLU A 179 -6.73 -2.58 -20.74
N LEU A 180 -6.43 -2.45 -19.44
CA LEU A 180 -5.91 -1.21 -18.85
C LEU A 180 -4.42 -0.96 -19.17
N VAL A 181 -3.71 -1.99 -19.67
CA VAL A 181 -2.35 -1.86 -20.20
C VAL A 181 -2.45 -1.35 -21.64
N LEU A 182 -2.09 -0.09 -21.86
CA LEU A 182 -2.27 0.59 -23.15
C LEU A 182 -0.99 0.62 -24.00
N GLN A 183 0.17 0.39 -23.38
CA GLN A 183 1.46 0.47 -24.04
C GLN A 183 2.25 -0.82 -23.88
N ASN A 184 2.98 -1.19 -24.94
CA ASN A 184 3.85 -2.37 -24.97
C ASN A 184 3.16 -3.65 -24.46
N LYS A 185 1.92 -3.90 -24.92
CA LYS A 185 1.08 -5.05 -24.49
C LYS A 185 1.74 -6.41 -24.73
N ALA A 186 2.68 -6.50 -25.66
CA ALA A 186 3.42 -7.73 -25.90
C ALA A 186 4.31 -8.13 -24.71
N TYR A 187 5.01 -7.17 -24.12
CA TYR A 187 5.87 -7.38 -22.97
C TYR A 187 5.13 -7.33 -21.64
N PHE A 188 4.27 -6.33 -21.43
CA PHE A 188 3.46 -6.16 -20.23
C PHE A 188 2.13 -6.91 -20.32
N ARG A 189 2.16 -8.15 -20.82
CA ARG A 189 0.96 -8.99 -20.88
C ARG A 189 0.57 -9.45 -19.49
N PHE A 190 -0.67 -9.19 -19.11
CA PHE A 190 -1.27 -9.67 -17.88
C PHE A 190 -2.35 -10.71 -18.20
N THR A 191 -2.23 -11.93 -17.66
CA THR A 191 -3.22 -13.00 -17.84
C THR A 191 -4.07 -13.22 -16.60
N ASN A 192 -3.40 -13.32 -15.45
CA ASN A 192 -4.04 -13.48 -14.14
C ASN A 192 -3.14 -12.97 -13.03
N ARG A 193 -3.69 -12.78 -11.84
CA ARG A 193 -2.91 -12.37 -10.68
C ARG A 193 -2.13 -13.54 -10.09
N ASN A 194 -0.81 -13.48 -10.19
CA ASN A 194 0.13 -14.39 -9.52
C ASN A 194 1.12 -13.58 -8.65
N LYS A 195 1.62 -14.16 -7.55
CA LYS A 195 2.39 -13.39 -6.58
C LYS A 195 3.54 -14.12 -5.87
N ARG A 196 3.65 -15.42 -6.01
CA ARG A 196 4.66 -16.19 -5.26
C ARG A 196 5.20 -17.37 -6.06
N PRO A 197 6.19 -17.14 -6.88
CA PRO A 197 6.76 -15.87 -7.32
C PRO A 197 5.91 -15.18 -8.41
N PRO A 198 6.10 -13.87 -8.67
CA PRO A 198 5.52 -13.23 -9.85
C PRO A 198 6.24 -13.75 -11.11
N THR A 199 5.46 -14.11 -12.14
CA THR A 199 5.98 -14.74 -13.37
C THR A 199 5.89 -13.84 -14.60
N ASP A 200 5.45 -12.61 -14.42
CA ASP A 200 5.39 -11.57 -15.45
C ASP A 200 5.68 -10.19 -14.88
N PRO A 201 6.08 -9.22 -15.71
CA PRO A 201 6.46 -7.88 -15.28
C PRO A 201 5.35 -7.12 -14.55
N VAL A 202 4.10 -7.28 -14.96
CA VAL A 202 2.95 -6.58 -14.35
C VAL A 202 2.73 -7.11 -12.93
N ASN A 203 2.76 -8.43 -12.74
CA ASN A 203 2.65 -9.05 -11.43
C ASN A 203 3.84 -8.73 -10.52
N ALA A 204 5.05 -8.57 -11.09
CA ALA A 204 6.23 -8.11 -10.36
C ALA A 204 6.02 -6.69 -9.80
N LEU A 205 5.57 -5.76 -10.64
CA LEU A 205 5.26 -4.38 -10.24
C LEU A 205 4.14 -4.32 -9.20
N LEU A 206 3.04 -5.05 -9.43
CA LEU A 206 1.91 -5.10 -8.48
C LEU A 206 2.34 -5.65 -7.11
N SER A 207 3.13 -6.72 -7.09
CA SER A 207 3.60 -7.33 -5.84
C SER A 207 4.52 -6.39 -5.08
N PHE A 208 5.38 -5.67 -5.80
CA PHE A 208 6.27 -4.68 -5.22
C PHE A 208 5.49 -3.48 -4.65
N ALA A 209 4.55 -2.91 -5.43
CA ALA A 209 3.69 -1.82 -5.00
C ALA A 209 2.86 -2.18 -3.76
N TYR A 210 2.27 -3.40 -3.73
CA TYR A 210 1.48 -3.85 -2.58
C TYR A 210 2.32 -4.04 -1.32
N THR A 211 3.57 -4.50 -1.46
CA THR A 211 4.48 -4.62 -0.31
C THR A 211 4.76 -3.26 0.32
N ILE A 212 5.02 -2.25 -0.50
CA ILE A 212 5.29 -0.89 -0.03
C ILE A 212 4.03 -0.29 0.61
N LEU A 213 2.88 -0.40 -0.06
CA LEU A 213 1.61 0.12 0.44
C LEU A 213 1.18 -0.55 1.76
N ALA A 214 1.38 -1.87 1.91
CA ALA A 214 1.10 -2.58 3.16
C ALA A 214 1.95 -2.06 4.32
N ASN A 215 3.22 -1.72 4.08
CA ASN A 215 4.09 -1.13 5.10
C ASN A 215 3.72 0.33 5.41
N ASP A 216 3.30 1.12 4.40
CA ASP A 216 2.74 2.46 4.63
C ASP A 216 1.49 2.38 5.52
N CYS A 217 0.58 1.43 5.26
CA CYS A 217 -0.60 1.18 6.08
C CYS A 217 -0.23 0.72 7.51
N ALA A 218 0.75 -0.16 7.64
CA ALA A 218 1.18 -0.62 8.96
C ALA A 218 1.79 0.52 9.79
N ALA A 219 2.65 1.35 9.20
CA ALA A 219 3.20 2.53 9.87
C ALA A 219 2.10 3.53 10.27
N ALA A 220 1.08 3.70 9.42
CA ALA A 220 -0.06 4.55 9.72
C ALA A 220 -0.90 4.04 10.91
N LEU A 221 -1.15 2.73 10.98
CA LEU A 221 -1.89 2.09 12.07
C LEU A 221 -1.13 2.19 13.39
N GLU A 222 0.18 1.94 13.39
CA GLU A 222 1.03 2.13 14.57
C GLU A 222 1.01 3.57 15.06
N GLY A 223 1.13 4.54 14.13
CA GLY A 223 1.03 5.95 14.45
C GLY A 223 -0.34 6.36 15.01
N ALA A 224 -1.41 5.63 14.69
CA ALA A 224 -2.75 5.81 15.26
C ALA A 224 -2.96 5.05 16.59
N GLY A 225 -1.98 4.22 17.02
CA GLY A 225 -2.05 3.44 18.25
C GLY A 225 -2.71 2.08 18.11
N LEU A 226 -2.98 1.64 16.88
CA LEU A 226 -3.53 0.32 16.56
C LEU A 226 -2.45 -0.73 16.35
N ASP A 227 -2.78 -1.98 16.61
CA ASP A 227 -1.92 -3.12 16.29
C ASP A 227 -2.12 -3.54 14.82
N PRO A 228 -1.11 -3.42 13.94
CA PRO A 228 -1.24 -3.75 12.52
C PRO A 228 -1.37 -5.25 12.26
N TYR A 229 -1.14 -6.12 13.24
CA TYR A 229 -1.22 -7.57 13.09
C TYR A 229 -2.64 -8.12 13.34
N ILE A 230 -3.47 -7.43 14.12
CA ILE A 230 -4.81 -7.87 14.52
C ILE A 230 -5.83 -7.28 13.56
N GLY A 231 -6.29 -8.09 12.61
CA GLY A 231 -7.22 -7.72 11.54
C GLY A 231 -8.68 -8.07 11.82
N PHE A 232 -9.57 -7.60 10.96
CA PHE A 232 -11.00 -7.85 11.02
C PHE A 232 -11.48 -8.74 9.85
N LEU A 233 -10.90 -8.55 8.65
CA LEU A 233 -11.18 -9.37 7.46
C LEU A 233 -10.19 -10.51 7.33
N HIS A 234 -8.90 -10.20 7.40
CA HIS A 234 -7.83 -11.17 7.33
C HIS A 234 -7.65 -11.85 8.69
N ARG A 235 -7.74 -13.19 8.69
CA ARG A 235 -7.53 -13.98 9.92
C ARG A 235 -6.10 -13.82 10.42
N ASP A 236 -5.95 -13.89 11.74
CA ASP A 236 -4.66 -13.82 12.40
C ASP A 236 -3.76 -14.98 11.99
N ARG A 237 -2.52 -14.66 11.69
CA ARG A 237 -1.44 -15.61 11.42
C ARG A 237 -0.13 -15.03 11.93
N PRO A 238 0.75 -15.82 12.55
CA PRO A 238 2.04 -15.35 13.00
C PRO A 238 2.80 -14.59 11.89
N GLY A 239 3.27 -13.38 12.19
CA GLY A 239 4.01 -12.54 11.26
C GLY A 239 3.20 -11.87 10.14
N ARG A 240 1.86 -12.01 10.14
CA ARG A 240 0.99 -11.38 9.13
C ARG A 240 0.46 -10.05 9.64
N LEU A 241 0.67 -9.00 8.88
CA LEU A 241 0.13 -7.65 9.13
C LEU A 241 -1.36 -7.58 8.75
N SER A 242 -2.22 -8.33 9.46
CA SER A 242 -3.62 -8.57 9.06
C SER A 242 -4.41 -7.26 8.94
N LEU A 243 -4.34 -6.34 9.91
CA LEU A 243 -5.05 -5.06 9.83
C LEU A 243 -4.47 -4.12 8.76
N ALA A 244 -3.13 -4.14 8.57
CA ALA A 244 -2.53 -3.35 7.50
C ALA A 244 -2.98 -3.83 6.12
N LEU A 245 -3.16 -5.14 5.94
CA LEU A 245 -3.73 -5.70 4.71
C LEU A 245 -5.21 -5.36 4.56
N ASP A 246 -5.98 -5.32 5.65
CA ASP A 246 -7.39 -4.90 5.64
C ASP A 246 -7.51 -3.44 5.21
N LEU A 247 -6.77 -2.55 5.86
CA LEU A 247 -6.77 -1.12 5.53
C LEU A 247 -6.30 -0.87 4.09
N MET A 248 -5.29 -1.62 3.64
CA MET A 248 -4.76 -1.51 2.28
C MET A 248 -5.80 -1.81 1.21
N GLU A 249 -6.82 -2.64 1.49
CA GLU A 249 -7.82 -3.03 0.49
C GLU A 249 -8.53 -1.82 -0.13
N GLU A 250 -8.78 -0.77 0.65
CA GLU A 250 -9.39 0.47 0.13
C GLU A 250 -8.51 1.20 -0.90
N PHE A 251 -7.19 1.00 -0.83
CA PHE A 251 -6.23 1.77 -1.62
C PHE A 251 -5.67 0.99 -2.82
N ARG A 252 -5.79 -0.33 -2.85
CA ARG A 252 -5.09 -1.17 -3.82
C ARG A 252 -5.29 -0.72 -5.25
N SER A 253 -6.54 -0.60 -5.69
CA SER A 253 -6.85 -0.26 -7.08
C SER A 253 -6.47 1.18 -7.44
N ILE A 254 -6.71 2.13 -6.54
CA ILE A 254 -6.53 3.57 -6.82
C ILE A 254 -5.10 4.06 -6.57
N THR A 255 -4.35 3.42 -5.69
CA THR A 255 -2.97 3.79 -5.39
C THR A 255 -2.00 2.87 -6.12
N ALA A 256 -2.00 1.57 -5.81
CA ALA A 256 -1.01 0.63 -6.34
C ALA A 256 -1.27 0.25 -7.81
N ASP A 257 -2.48 -0.21 -8.14
CA ASP A 257 -2.77 -0.70 -9.50
C ASP A 257 -2.68 0.43 -10.52
N ARG A 258 -3.33 1.58 -10.23
CA ARG A 258 -3.25 2.76 -11.11
C ARG A 258 -1.83 3.30 -11.24
N PHE A 259 -1.04 3.24 -10.17
CA PHE A 259 0.35 3.65 -10.23
C PHE A 259 1.15 2.74 -11.18
N VAL A 260 1.00 1.42 -11.04
CA VAL A 260 1.65 0.45 -11.94
C VAL A 260 1.22 0.68 -13.39
N LEU A 261 -0.07 0.85 -13.66
CA LEU A 261 -0.58 1.18 -14.99
C LEU A 261 0.00 2.50 -15.51
N THR A 262 0.15 3.51 -14.65
CA THR A 262 0.75 4.79 -15.03
C THR A 262 2.22 4.63 -15.43
N LEU A 263 3.00 3.82 -14.68
CA LEU A 263 4.40 3.56 -15.02
C LEU A 263 4.54 2.89 -16.39
N ILE A 264 3.67 1.93 -16.68
CA ILE A 264 3.67 1.20 -17.96
C ILE A 264 3.17 2.11 -19.09
N ASN A 265 2.00 2.72 -18.94
CA ASN A 265 1.32 3.46 -19.99
C ASN A 265 2.04 4.78 -20.35
N ASN A 266 2.75 5.37 -19.41
CA ASN A 266 3.62 6.54 -19.66
C ASN A 266 5.06 6.15 -20.03
N ARG A 267 5.35 4.83 -20.22
CA ARG A 267 6.69 4.32 -20.57
C ARG A 267 7.79 4.74 -19.59
N VAL A 268 7.43 4.97 -18.31
CA VAL A 268 8.39 5.30 -17.24
C VAL A 268 9.24 4.06 -16.90
N ILE A 269 8.61 2.86 -16.95
CA ILE A 269 9.26 1.57 -16.81
C ILE A 269 9.17 0.82 -18.15
N ASN A 270 10.24 0.12 -18.53
CA ASN A 270 10.37 -0.65 -19.77
C ASN A 270 10.99 -2.03 -19.51
N GLU A 271 11.21 -2.80 -20.56
CA GLU A 271 11.76 -4.16 -20.51
C GLU A 271 13.11 -4.25 -19.78
N LYS A 272 13.97 -3.22 -19.94
CA LYS A 272 15.29 -3.17 -19.31
C LYS A 272 15.23 -3.00 -17.78
N SER A 273 14.06 -2.74 -17.22
CA SER A 273 13.85 -2.55 -15.78
C SER A 273 13.70 -3.87 -15.01
N PHE A 274 13.77 -5.03 -15.68
CA PHE A 274 13.49 -6.33 -15.08
C PHE A 274 14.61 -7.32 -15.31
N ASN A 275 14.73 -8.27 -14.37
CA ASN A 275 15.55 -9.46 -14.47
C ASN A 275 14.64 -10.70 -14.42
N ASN A 276 14.79 -11.59 -15.40
CA ASN A 276 14.19 -12.92 -15.38
C ASN A 276 15.11 -13.84 -14.60
N GLN A 277 14.56 -14.59 -13.64
CA GLN A 277 15.29 -15.54 -12.83
C GLN A 277 15.16 -16.95 -13.42
N GLU A 278 16.12 -17.85 -13.12
CA GLU A 278 16.11 -19.25 -13.58
C GLU A 278 14.85 -20.02 -13.18
N ASN A 279 14.25 -19.67 -12.04
CA ASN A 279 13.00 -20.26 -11.56
C ASN A 279 11.74 -19.69 -12.23
N GLY A 280 11.86 -18.91 -13.30
CA GLY A 280 10.78 -18.27 -14.04
C GLY A 280 10.18 -17.04 -13.36
N SER A 281 10.73 -16.59 -12.22
CA SER A 281 10.25 -15.35 -11.60
C SER A 281 10.81 -14.11 -12.29
N VAL A 282 9.99 -13.06 -12.33
CA VAL A 282 10.35 -11.74 -12.86
C VAL A 282 10.48 -10.75 -11.70
N LEU A 283 11.62 -10.08 -11.61
CA LEU A 283 11.91 -9.11 -10.56
C LEU A 283 12.39 -7.79 -11.15
N LEU A 284 12.09 -6.67 -10.47
CA LEU A 284 12.70 -5.37 -10.79
C LEU A 284 14.21 -5.42 -10.49
N ASN A 285 15.04 -4.97 -11.44
CA ASN A 285 16.44 -4.71 -11.20
C ASN A 285 16.68 -3.38 -10.47
N ASP A 286 17.91 -2.99 -10.20
CA ASP A 286 18.25 -1.81 -9.42
C ASP A 286 17.74 -0.51 -10.06
N ASP A 287 17.90 -0.35 -11.36
CA ASP A 287 17.44 0.81 -12.11
C ASP A 287 15.90 0.86 -12.14
N GLY A 288 15.26 -0.30 -12.33
CA GLY A 288 13.80 -0.42 -12.27
C GLY A 288 13.26 -0.05 -10.87
N ARG A 289 13.91 -0.50 -9.79
CA ARG A 289 13.54 -0.13 -8.42
C ARG A 289 13.73 1.36 -8.16
N LYS A 290 14.86 1.94 -8.58
CA LYS A 290 15.12 3.37 -8.45
C LYS A 290 14.05 4.20 -9.15
N THR A 291 13.78 3.89 -10.41
CA THR A 291 12.73 4.55 -11.21
C THR A 291 11.36 4.43 -10.55
N PHE A 292 11.01 3.23 -10.04
CA PHE A 292 9.77 2.99 -9.32
C PHE A 292 9.66 3.89 -8.07
N PHE A 293 10.72 3.97 -7.25
CA PHE A 293 10.69 4.75 -6.01
C PHE A 293 10.62 6.27 -6.26
N GLU A 294 11.34 6.77 -7.24
CA GLU A 294 11.27 8.20 -7.62
C GLU A 294 9.84 8.57 -8.04
N ALA A 295 9.22 7.74 -8.87
CA ALA A 295 7.84 7.94 -9.30
C ALA A 295 6.84 7.77 -8.14
N TRP A 296 7.04 6.77 -7.24
CA TRP A 296 6.19 6.55 -6.07
C TRP A 296 6.23 7.74 -5.12
N GLN A 297 7.43 8.25 -4.84
CA GLN A 297 7.61 9.43 -3.98
C GLN A 297 6.94 10.66 -4.56
N LYS A 298 7.10 10.89 -5.87
CA LYS A 298 6.42 11.98 -6.58
C LYS A 298 4.90 11.84 -6.45
N ARG A 299 4.36 10.62 -6.65
CA ARG A 299 2.93 10.34 -6.53
C ARG A 299 2.39 10.61 -5.12
N LYS A 300 3.16 10.30 -4.07
CA LYS A 300 2.78 10.57 -2.68
C LYS A 300 2.60 12.05 -2.38
N GLN A 301 3.23 12.93 -3.15
CA GLN A 301 3.15 14.40 -2.99
C GLN A 301 1.93 15.00 -3.70
N ASP A 302 1.28 14.28 -4.62
CA ASP A 302 0.09 14.76 -5.32
C ASP A 302 -1.02 15.11 -4.31
N VAL A 303 -1.59 16.29 -4.48
CA VAL A 303 -2.67 16.79 -3.59
C VAL A 303 -4.02 16.31 -4.10
N ILE A 304 -4.82 15.75 -3.21
CA ILE A 304 -6.18 15.29 -3.48
C ILE A 304 -7.16 15.89 -2.46
N MET A 305 -8.44 15.90 -2.82
CA MET A 305 -9.51 16.20 -1.87
C MET A 305 -9.91 14.90 -1.16
N HIS A 306 -9.75 14.85 0.16
CA HIS A 306 -10.18 13.68 0.93
C HIS A 306 -11.71 13.58 0.95
N PRO A 307 -12.32 12.45 0.54
CA PRO A 307 -13.77 12.38 0.29
C PRO A 307 -14.62 12.60 1.55
N PHE A 308 -14.16 12.20 2.72
CA PHE A 308 -14.86 12.36 3.99
C PHE A 308 -14.53 13.68 4.67
N LEU A 309 -13.25 14.05 4.78
CA LEU A 309 -12.83 15.29 5.46
C LEU A 309 -13.15 16.56 4.65
N GLN A 310 -13.30 16.44 3.33
CA GLN A 310 -13.44 17.59 2.41
C GLN A 310 -12.25 18.56 2.51
N GLU A 311 -11.06 18.03 2.83
CA GLU A 311 -9.80 18.76 2.95
C GLU A 311 -8.81 18.30 1.87
N LYS A 312 -7.97 19.24 1.41
CA LYS A 312 -6.86 18.94 0.52
C LYS A 312 -5.74 18.31 1.32
N ILE A 313 -5.37 17.09 0.97
CA ILE A 313 -4.25 16.36 1.57
C ILE A 313 -3.37 15.75 0.49
N ALA A 314 -2.12 15.48 0.80
CA ALA A 314 -1.28 14.72 -0.08
C ALA A 314 -1.63 13.22 -0.06
N TRP A 315 -1.49 12.55 -1.22
CA TRP A 315 -1.80 11.12 -1.36
C TRP A 315 -1.14 10.24 -0.30
N GLY A 316 0.12 10.51 0.02
CA GLY A 316 0.86 9.74 1.01
C GLY A 316 0.31 9.86 2.44
N LEU A 317 -0.56 10.84 2.73
CA LEU A 317 -1.22 10.99 4.03
C LEU A 317 -2.55 10.22 4.14
N VAL A 318 -3.09 9.73 3.02
CA VAL A 318 -4.39 9.03 3.02
C VAL A 318 -4.42 7.83 3.98
N PRO A 319 -3.43 6.92 3.99
CA PRO A 319 -3.42 5.82 4.96
C PRO A 319 -3.41 6.30 6.42
N PHE A 320 -2.70 7.39 6.72
CA PHE A 320 -2.65 7.97 8.08
C PHE A 320 -4.00 8.56 8.50
N VAL A 321 -4.68 9.26 7.61
CA VAL A 321 -6.03 9.79 7.88
C VAL A 321 -7.01 8.65 8.13
N GLN A 322 -7.00 7.62 7.28
CA GLN A 322 -7.90 6.48 7.43
C GLN A 322 -7.59 5.66 8.70
N ALA A 323 -6.32 5.49 9.06
CA ALA A 323 -5.94 4.85 10.32
C ALA A 323 -6.44 5.64 11.55
N GLN A 324 -6.40 6.99 11.50
CA GLN A 324 -6.95 7.85 12.55
C GLN A 324 -8.49 7.74 12.62
N LEU A 325 -9.17 7.70 11.47
CA LEU A 325 -10.62 7.53 11.43
C LEU A 325 -11.03 6.16 11.97
N LEU A 326 -10.26 5.10 11.65
CA LEU A 326 -10.48 3.77 12.22
C LEU A 326 -10.28 3.76 13.74
N ALA A 327 -9.23 4.40 14.26
CA ALA A 327 -9.00 4.51 15.68
C ALA A 327 -10.14 5.29 16.40
N ARG A 328 -10.65 6.34 15.78
CA ARG A 328 -11.82 7.09 16.30
C ARG A 328 -13.08 6.23 16.33
N TYR A 329 -13.31 5.43 15.29
CA TYR A 329 -14.44 4.50 15.26
C TYR A 329 -14.33 3.44 16.38
N ILE A 330 -13.17 2.83 16.55
CA ILE A 330 -12.93 1.81 17.59
C ILE A 330 -13.11 2.41 19.00
N ARG A 331 -12.77 3.69 19.22
CA ARG A 331 -13.03 4.39 20.49
C ARG A 331 -14.49 4.81 20.70
N GLY A 332 -15.34 4.73 19.68
CA GLY A 332 -16.71 5.25 19.72
C GLY A 332 -16.82 6.76 19.53
N ASP A 333 -15.78 7.42 19.00
CA ASP A 333 -15.80 8.88 18.73
C ASP A 333 -16.61 9.21 17.46
N ILE A 334 -16.86 8.23 16.60
CA ILE A 334 -17.71 8.32 15.40
C ILE A 334 -18.52 7.03 15.27
N ASP A 335 -19.74 7.14 14.73
CA ASP A 335 -20.71 6.04 14.67
C ASP A 335 -20.37 4.96 13.63
N GLU A 336 -19.65 5.32 12.57
CA GLU A 336 -19.25 4.39 11.50
C GLU A 336 -17.87 4.76 10.96
N TYR A 337 -17.07 3.74 10.59
CA TYR A 337 -15.82 3.95 9.88
C TYR A 337 -16.09 4.34 8.41
N PRO A 338 -15.70 5.57 7.99
CA PRO A 338 -15.97 6.03 6.64
C PRO A 338 -14.98 5.44 5.66
N SER A 339 -15.45 4.54 4.78
CA SER A 339 -14.64 3.99 3.68
C SER A 339 -14.04 5.10 2.82
N TYR A 340 -12.82 4.94 2.36
CA TYR A 340 -12.23 5.83 1.38
C TYR A 340 -12.84 5.59 0.00
N LEU A 341 -13.70 6.48 -0.47
CA LEU A 341 -14.37 6.40 -1.77
C LEU A 341 -13.78 7.43 -2.73
N TRP A 342 -12.90 6.99 -3.61
CA TRP A 342 -12.22 7.86 -4.57
C TRP A 342 -13.17 8.39 -5.64
N LYS A 343 -13.13 9.70 -5.89
CA LYS A 343 -13.94 10.43 -6.91
C LYS A 343 -13.09 10.87 -8.10
#